data_7042579f75686c1e860878540841e9ee
#
_entry.id   7042579f75686c1e860878540841e9ee
#
_cell.length_a   1.000
_cell.length_b   1.000
_cell.length_c   1.000
_cell.angle_alpha   90.00
_cell.angle_beta   90.00
_cell.angle_gamma   90.00
#
_symmetry.space_group_name_H-M   'P 1'
#
loop_
_entity.id
_entity.type
_entity.pdbx_description
1 polymer ?
#
loop_
_entity_poly.entity_id
_entity_poly.type
_entity_poly.pdbx_seq_one_letter_code
_entity_poly.pdbx_strand_id
1 'polypeptide(L)'
;MIELYAAPTSNSMRARMALEECGLAYTFHPVALEKGEHKTPQFLALNPNAQVPVIVDHEGPGGKPVTLSQSTAILIYCAEKSGKLMPKDPAARAAMWQAMMGGSTDITPMIGSVFAVQRSKEPHAATAAMFKDRVGQYLKVWDASLGTQKYAAGAEMTIADISLYAGWVRIKGALPDLCEGLPNLERWAKEMGARPAMQRATKF
;
A
#
# COMPACT_ATOMS: atom_id res chain seq x y z
N MET A 1 -8.24 11.72 -17.53
CA MET A 1 -6.79 11.72 -17.18
C MET A 1 -6.67 11.78 -15.67
N ILE A 2 -5.77 10.94 -15.09
CA ILE A 2 -5.57 10.86 -13.63
C ILE A 2 -4.31 11.66 -13.25
N GLU A 3 -4.39 12.43 -12.17
CA GLU A 3 -3.24 13.07 -11.52
C GLU A 3 -2.95 12.34 -10.21
N LEU A 4 -1.68 12.01 -9.93
CA LEU A 4 -1.25 11.38 -8.68
C LEU A 4 -0.32 12.32 -7.92
N TYR A 5 -0.75 12.75 -6.74
CA TYR A 5 0.04 13.53 -5.78
C TYR A 5 0.62 12.59 -4.73
N ALA A 6 1.94 12.41 -4.71
CA ALA A 6 2.56 11.37 -3.90
C ALA A 6 4.00 11.73 -3.47
N ALA A 7 4.48 11.05 -2.43
CA ALA A 7 5.83 11.11 -1.91
C ALA A 7 6.37 9.69 -1.69
N PRO A 8 7.68 9.45 -1.46
CA PRO A 8 8.26 8.11 -1.28
C PRO A 8 7.83 7.46 0.05
N THR A 9 6.54 7.12 0.16
CA THR A 9 5.92 6.42 1.29
C THR A 9 5.30 5.11 0.84
N SER A 10 5.13 4.13 1.75
CA SER A 10 4.45 2.87 1.41
C SER A 10 3.01 3.08 0.92
N ASN A 11 2.30 4.07 1.47
CA ASN A 11 0.95 4.39 1.03
C ASN A 11 0.93 4.95 -0.41
N SER A 12 1.88 5.81 -0.74
CA SER A 12 2.01 6.36 -2.11
C SER A 12 2.47 5.30 -3.11
N MET A 13 3.41 4.42 -2.71
CA MET A 13 3.80 3.27 -3.52
C MET A 13 2.60 2.39 -3.85
N ARG A 14 1.73 2.13 -2.86
CA ARG A 14 0.50 1.34 -3.05
C ARG A 14 -0.40 1.92 -4.14
N ALA A 15 -0.67 3.21 -4.10
CA ALA A 15 -1.48 3.89 -5.11
C ALA A 15 -0.82 3.84 -6.50
N ARG A 16 0.49 4.09 -6.56
CA ARG A 16 1.23 4.08 -7.82
C ARG A 16 1.30 2.68 -8.43
N MET A 17 1.54 1.64 -7.61
CA MET A 17 1.48 0.24 -8.03
C MET A 17 0.12 -0.14 -8.64
N ALA A 18 -0.98 0.35 -8.03
CA ALA A 18 -2.31 0.10 -8.56
C ALA A 18 -2.51 0.74 -9.93
N LEU A 19 -2.14 1.99 -10.11
CA LEU A 19 -2.22 2.69 -11.40
C LEU A 19 -1.42 1.95 -12.48
N GLU A 20 -0.17 1.58 -12.18
CA GLU A 20 0.72 0.86 -13.09
C GLU A 20 0.19 -0.53 -13.46
N GLU A 21 -0.22 -1.36 -12.50
CA GLU A 21 -0.73 -2.70 -12.74
C GLU A 21 -2.10 -2.69 -13.44
N CYS A 22 -2.93 -1.71 -13.14
CA CYS A 22 -4.19 -1.51 -13.85
C CYS A 22 -4.00 -0.96 -15.26
N GLY A 23 -2.83 -0.42 -15.59
CA GLY A 23 -2.54 0.21 -16.89
C GLY A 23 -3.29 1.53 -17.07
N LEU A 24 -3.54 2.24 -15.98
CA LEU A 24 -4.18 3.55 -15.97
C LEU A 24 -3.12 4.64 -16.16
N ALA A 25 -3.25 5.42 -17.23
CA ALA A 25 -2.34 6.55 -17.48
C ALA A 25 -2.55 7.65 -16.43
N TYR A 26 -1.45 8.21 -15.93
CA TYR A 26 -1.49 9.27 -14.93
C TYR A 26 -0.33 10.24 -15.07
N THR A 27 -0.55 11.48 -14.61
CA THR A 27 0.50 12.48 -14.39
C THR A 27 0.96 12.42 -12.94
N PHE A 28 2.27 12.33 -12.72
CA PHE A 28 2.85 12.26 -11.38
C PHE A 28 3.24 13.66 -10.89
N HIS A 29 2.73 14.04 -9.72
CA HIS A 29 3.06 15.25 -8.99
C HIS A 29 3.77 14.89 -7.69
N PRO A 30 5.11 15.05 -7.60
CA PRO A 30 5.85 14.83 -6.37
C PRO A 30 5.44 15.84 -5.30
N VAL A 31 5.29 15.37 -4.06
CA VAL A 31 4.98 16.20 -2.89
C VAL A 31 6.13 16.13 -1.90
N ALA A 32 6.85 17.24 -1.70
CA ALA A 32 7.98 17.34 -0.77
C ALA A 32 7.48 17.47 0.67
N LEU A 33 7.37 16.32 1.36
CA LEU A 33 6.87 16.28 2.74
C LEU A 33 7.79 17.05 3.71
N GLU A 34 9.09 16.99 3.49
CA GLU A 34 10.11 17.71 4.27
C GLU A 34 9.99 19.23 4.14
N LYS A 35 9.46 19.72 3.02
CA LYS A 35 9.18 21.15 2.79
C LYS A 35 7.78 21.57 3.25
N GLY A 36 6.98 20.62 3.73
CA GLY A 36 5.62 20.89 4.18
C GLY A 36 4.61 21.13 3.06
N GLU A 37 4.90 20.76 1.81
CA GLU A 37 4.01 20.97 0.66
C GLU A 37 2.62 20.36 0.86
N HIS A 38 2.54 19.23 1.58
CA HIS A 38 1.26 18.58 1.97
C HIS A 38 0.41 19.42 2.93
N LYS A 39 0.94 20.53 3.48
CA LYS A 39 0.24 21.45 4.40
C LYS A 39 -0.13 22.77 3.76
N THR A 40 0.17 22.95 2.48
CA THR A 40 -0.21 24.17 1.75
C THR A 40 -1.72 24.23 1.53
N PRO A 41 -2.33 25.43 1.43
CA PRO A 41 -3.76 25.56 1.15
C PRO A 41 -4.19 24.80 -0.11
N GLN A 42 -3.35 24.77 -1.14
CA GLN A 42 -3.62 24.06 -2.39
C GLN A 42 -3.72 22.56 -2.19
N PHE A 43 -2.81 21.96 -1.42
CA PHE A 43 -2.86 20.53 -1.12
C PHE A 43 -4.00 20.19 -0.15
N LEU A 44 -4.25 21.04 0.84
CA LEU A 44 -5.34 20.86 1.81
C LEU A 44 -6.72 20.89 1.14
N ALA A 45 -6.87 21.61 0.02
CA ALA A 45 -8.09 21.57 -0.79
C ALA A 45 -8.31 20.19 -1.46
N LEU A 46 -7.23 19.44 -1.73
CA LEU A 46 -7.31 18.06 -2.26
C LEU A 46 -7.51 17.03 -1.13
N ASN A 47 -6.81 17.22 -0.01
CA ASN A 47 -6.92 16.36 1.16
C ASN A 47 -6.75 17.14 2.47
N PRO A 48 -7.83 17.43 3.17
CA PRO A 48 -7.78 18.16 4.45
C PRO A 48 -6.95 17.48 5.55
N ASN A 49 -6.71 16.17 5.44
CA ASN A 49 -5.87 15.42 6.39
C ASN A 49 -4.37 15.64 6.16
N ALA A 50 -3.97 16.45 5.18
CA ALA A 50 -2.56 16.70 4.84
C ALA A 50 -1.75 15.41 4.61
N GLN A 51 -2.31 14.41 3.96
CA GLN A 51 -1.68 13.11 3.72
C GLN A 51 -1.61 12.74 2.25
N VAL A 52 -0.52 12.10 1.85
CA VAL A 52 -0.35 11.45 0.55
C VAL A 52 -0.62 9.94 0.68
N PRO A 53 -1.06 9.26 -0.40
CA PRO A 53 -1.35 9.78 -1.74
C PRO A 53 -2.72 10.43 -1.87
N VAL A 54 -2.85 11.25 -2.93
CA VAL A 54 -4.14 11.74 -3.44
C VAL A 54 -4.16 11.49 -4.95
N ILE A 55 -5.29 11.07 -5.50
CA ILE A 55 -5.55 11.11 -6.95
C ILE A 55 -6.67 12.08 -7.28
N VAL A 56 -6.55 12.73 -8.43
CA VAL A 56 -7.63 13.48 -9.06
C VAL A 56 -7.88 12.84 -10.42
N ASP A 57 -9.03 12.22 -10.59
CA ASP A 57 -9.43 11.68 -11.90
C ASP A 57 -10.46 12.61 -12.54
N HIS A 58 -10.10 13.24 -13.63
CA HIS A 58 -10.96 14.17 -14.37
C HIS A 58 -12.10 13.46 -15.12
N GLU A 59 -11.99 12.14 -15.29
CA GLU A 59 -12.96 11.27 -15.96
C GLU A 59 -13.44 10.16 -15.02
N GLY A 60 -13.91 10.56 -13.84
CA GLY A 60 -14.39 9.65 -12.81
C GLY A 60 -15.77 9.05 -13.12
N PRO A 61 -16.41 8.42 -12.13
CA PRO A 61 -17.71 7.80 -12.30
C PRO A 61 -18.76 8.77 -12.84
N GLY A 62 -19.51 8.32 -13.85
CA GLY A 62 -20.51 9.17 -14.53
C GLY A 62 -19.90 10.34 -15.31
N GLY A 63 -18.61 10.28 -15.66
CA GLY A 63 -17.91 11.34 -16.43
C GLY A 63 -17.63 12.59 -15.59
N LYS A 64 -17.76 12.54 -14.27
CA LYS A 64 -17.49 13.68 -13.39
C LYS A 64 -16.11 13.53 -12.72
N PRO A 65 -15.41 14.65 -12.46
CA PRO A 65 -14.16 14.60 -11.71
C PRO A 65 -14.36 14.01 -10.32
N VAL A 66 -13.37 13.23 -9.85
CA VAL A 66 -13.33 12.72 -8.49
C VAL A 66 -11.95 12.90 -7.88
N THR A 67 -11.91 13.37 -6.65
CA THR A 67 -10.68 13.42 -5.84
C THR A 67 -10.77 12.36 -4.75
N LEU A 68 -9.75 11.49 -4.68
CA LEU A 68 -9.67 10.41 -3.69
C LEU A 68 -8.35 10.48 -2.94
N SER A 69 -8.46 10.42 -1.63
CA SER A 69 -7.37 10.10 -0.71
C SER A 69 -7.59 8.70 -0.12
N GLN A 70 -6.69 8.24 0.77
CA GLN A 70 -6.64 6.87 1.31
C GLN A 70 -6.17 5.84 0.27
N SER A 71 -4.94 5.36 0.45
CA SER A 71 -4.30 4.46 -0.50
C SER A 71 -5.11 3.20 -0.81
N THR A 72 -5.83 2.65 0.17
CA THR A 72 -6.69 1.47 -0.01
C THR A 72 -7.93 1.80 -0.86
N ALA A 73 -8.54 2.97 -0.67
CA ALA A 73 -9.65 3.41 -1.52
C ALA A 73 -9.19 3.62 -2.98
N ILE A 74 -7.96 4.14 -3.17
CA ILE A 74 -7.36 4.29 -4.50
C ILE A 74 -7.11 2.93 -5.16
N LEU A 75 -6.66 1.90 -4.40
CA LEU A 75 -6.54 0.52 -4.92
C LEU A 75 -7.87 0.03 -5.49
N ILE A 76 -8.94 0.14 -4.70
CA ILE A 76 -10.29 -0.30 -5.09
C ILE A 76 -10.74 0.46 -6.34
N TYR A 77 -10.60 1.78 -6.33
CA TYR A 77 -10.97 2.63 -7.45
C TYR A 77 -10.25 2.25 -8.75
N CYS A 78 -8.93 2.02 -8.69
CA CYS A 78 -8.16 1.60 -9.86
C CYS A 78 -8.60 0.24 -10.39
N ALA A 79 -8.88 -0.71 -9.50
CA ALA A 79 -9.36 -2.04 -9.88
C ALA A 79 -10.76 -1.99 -10.51
N GLU A 80 -11.68 -1.23 -9.94
CA GLU A 80 -13.04 -1.05 -10.50
C GLU A 80 -12.99 -0.34 -11.86
N LYS A 81 -12.24 0.77 -11.96
CA LYS A 81 -12.13 1.55 -13.21
C LYS A 81 -11.51 0.74 -14.35
N SER A 82 -10.54 -0.13 -14.06
CA SER A 82 -9.83 -0.93 -15.06
C SER A 82 -10.47 -2.30 -15.32
N GLY A 83 -11.30 -2.80 -14.38
CA GLY A 83 -11.80 -4.19 -14.39
C GLY A 83 -10.73 -5.24 -14.10
N LYS A 84 -9.57 -4.86 -13.53
CA LYS A 84 -8.44 -5.75 -13.24
C LYS A 84 -8.23 -5.92 -11.74
N LEU A 85 -7.53 -6.99 -11.34
CA LEU A 85 -7.06 -7.24 -9.97
C LEU A 85 -8.17 -7.36 -8.90
N MET A 86 -9.41 -7.51 -9.33
CA MET A 86 -10.57 -7.73 -8.46
C MET A 86 -11.35 -8.95 -8.97
N PRO A 87 -11.43 -10.03 -8.18
CA PRO A 87 -12.17 -11.23 -8.56
C PRO A 87 -13.66 -10.93 -8.83
N LYS A 88 -14.21 -11.57 -9.85
CA LYS A 88 -15.67 -11.53 -10.13
C LYS A 88 -16.45 -12.48 -9.23
N ASP A 89 -15.86 -13.63 -8.89
CA ASP A 89 -16.44 -14.60 -7.97
C ASP A 89 -16.58 -13.98 -6.56
N PRO A 90 -17.77 -14.06 -5.93
CA PRO A 90 -18.02 -13.47 -4.62
C PRO A 90 -17.15 -14.04 -3.49
N ALA A 91 -16.85 -15.36 -3.51
CA ALA A 91 -16.03 -15.98 -2.48
C ALA A 91 -14.56 -15.55 -2.60
N ALA A 92 -14.01 -15.56 -3.81
CA ALA A 92 -12.67 -15.05 -4.09
C ALA A 92 -12.55 -13.55 -3.76
N ARG A 93 -13.61 -12.78 -4.00
CA ARG A 93 -13.66 -11.36 -3.64
C ARG A 93 -13.67 -11.16 -2.12
N ALA A 94 -14.39 -11.98 -1.37
CA ALA A 94 -14.37 -11.94 0.10
C ALA A 94 -12.98 -12.25 0.65
N ALA A 95 -12.29 -13.28 0.12
CA ALA A 95 -10.90 -13.59 0.47
C ALA A 95 -9.95 -12.41 0.15
N MET A 96 -10.12 -11.77 -1.01
CA MET A 96 -9.36 -10.56 -1.37
C MET A 96 -9.60 -9.42 -0.37
N TRP A 97 -10.85 -9.16 0.03
CA TRP A 97 -11.17 -8.11 1.01
C TRP A 97 -10.51 -8.42 2.36
N GLN A 98 -10.60 -9.65 2.84
CA GLN A 98 -9.96 -10.07 4.09
C GLN A 98 -8.45 -9.83 4.04
N ALA A 99 -7.80 -10.31 2.99
CA ALA A 99 -6.35 -10.17 2.83
C ALA A 99 -5.93 -8.68 2.73
N MET A 100 -6.67 -7.88 1.96
CA MET A 100 -6.40 -6.45 1.79
C MET A 100 -6.57 -5.69 3.11
N MET A 101 -7.62 -5.98 3.88
CA MET A 101 -7.82 -5.35 5.19
C MET A 101 -6.71 -5.73 6.16
N GLY A 102 -6.28 -7.00 6.23
CA GLY A 102 -5.13 -7.41 7.04
C GLY A 102 -3.86 -6.59 6.75
N GLY A 103 -3.59 -6.30 5.47
CA GLY A 103 -2.47 -5.44 5.08
C GLY A 103 -2.66 -3.97 5.48
N SER A 104 -3.86 -3.42 5.33
CA SER A 104 -4.12 -1.99 5.49
C SER A 104 -4.55 -1.59 6.91
N THR A 105 -5.26 -2.43 7.64
CA THR A 105 -5.78 -2.11 8.99
C THR A 105 -4.95 -2.70 10.12
N ASP A 106 -4.25 -3.80 9.87
CA ASP A 106 -3.45 -4.47 10.90
C ASP A 106 -1.96 -4.13 10.76
N ILE A 107 -1.34 -4.47 9.61
CA ILE A 107 0.11 -4.30 9.43
C ILE A 107 0.50 -2.84 9.30
N THR A 108 -0.15 -2.10 8.41
CA THR A 108 0.25 -0.70 8.10
C THR A 108 0.19 0.24 9.30
N PRO A 109 -0.86 0.25 10.14
CA PRO A 109 -0.90 1.08 11.34
C PRO A 109 0.15 0.69 12.38
N MET A 110 0.42 -0.62 12.55
CA MET A 110 1.45 -1.07 13.50
C MET A 110 2.85 -0.61 13.07
N ILE A 111 3.18 -0.69 11.78
CA ILE A 111 4.44 -0.14 11.26
C ILE A 111 4.51 1.37 11.51
N GLY A 112 3.41 2.09 11.27
CA GLY A 112 3.31 3.52 11.55
C GLY A 112 3.56 3.83 13.03
N SER A 113 3.01 3.02 13.94
CA SER A 113 3.21 3.15 15.37
C SER A 113 4.66 2.91 15.81
N VAL A 114 5.34 1.91 15.23
CA VAL A 114 6.78 1.68 15.48
C VAL A 114 7.57 2.97 15.16
N PHE A 115 7.37 3.54 13.97
CA PHE A 115 8.09 4.75 13.58
C PHE A 115 7.69 6.00 14.38
N ALA A 116 6.41 6.12 14.75
CA ALA A 116 5.95 7.23 15.57
C ALA A 116 6.62 7.23 16.94
N VAL A 117 6.69 6.05 17.59
CA VAL A 117 7.36 5.91 18.90
C VAL A 117 8.86 6.16 18.77
N GLN A 118 9.52 5.60 17.75
CA GLN A 118 10.97 5.78 17.55
C GLN A 118 11.39 7.23 17.27
N ARG A 119 10.50 8.03 16.65
CA ARG A 119 10.74 9.43 16.29
C ARG A 119 10.18 10.43 17.29
N SER A 120 9.55 9.94 18.37
CA SER A 120 9.05 10.81 19.43
C SER A 120 10.22 11.50 20.15
N LYS A 121 9.94 12.62 20.84
CA LYS A 121 10.94 13.31 21.64
C LYS A 121 11.52 12.42 22.75
N GLU A 122 10.70 11.52 23.27
CA GLU A 122 11.05 10.54 24.29
C GLU A 122 10.74 9.13 23.76
N PRO A 123 11.65 8.51 22.98
CA PRO A 123 11.44 7.17 22.44
C PRO A 123 11.32 6.12 23.56
N HIS A 124 10.25 5.35 23.54
CA HIS A 124 10.02 4.28 24.53
C HIS A 124 10.29 2.92 23.88
N ALA A 125 11.46 2.34 24.18
CA ALA A 125 11.94 1.12 23.52
C ALA A 125 10.98 -0.08 23.69
N ALA A 126 10.42 -0.29 24.90
CA ALA A 126 9.50 -1.39 25.17
C ALA A 126 8.20 -1.26 24.36
N THR A 127 7.67 -0.03 24.20
CA THR A 127 6.49 0.20 23.36
C THR A 127 6.79 -0.05 21.88
N ALA A 128 7.95 0.39 21.40
CA ALA A 128 8.37 0.12 20.03
C ALA A 128 8.54 -1.39 19.79
N ALA A 129 9.12 -2.13 20.75
CA ALA A 129 9.26 -3.58 20.70
C ALA A 129 7.90 -4.28 20.63
N MET A 130 6.94 -3.88 21.46
CA MET A 130 5.58 -4.45 21.45
C MET A 130 4.91 -4.31 20.07
N PHE A 131 5.03 -3.16 19.40
CA PHE A 131 4.50 -2.98 18.05
C PHE A 131 5.28 -3.81 17.00
N LYS A 132 6.62 -3.91 17.13
CA LYS A 132 7.43 -4.78 16.25
C LYS A 132 7.04 -6.23 16.37
N ASP A 133 6.86 -6.74 17.59
CA ASP A 133 6.43 -8.10 17.85
C ASP A 133 5.07 -8.40 17.19
N ARG A 134 4.16 -7.44 17.26
CA ARG A 134 2.85 -7.56 16.62
C ARG A 134 2.96 -7.61 15.10
N VAL A 135 3.80 -6.77 14.49
CA VAL A 135 4.10 -6.85 13.05
C VAL A 135 4.68 -8.21 12.70
N GLY A 136 5.66 -8.71 13.47
CA GLY A 136 6.26 -10.03 13.26
C GLY A 136 5.25 -11.18 13.30
N GLN A 137 4.27 -11.11 14.22
CA GLN A 137 3.17 -12.09 14.29
C GLN A 137 2.32 -12.08 13.00
N TYR A 138 1.93 -10.91 12.52
CA TYR A 138 1.19 -10.80 11.25
C TYR A 138 1.98 -11.33 10.06
N LEU A 139 3.28 -11.02 9.98
CA LEU A 139 4.13 -11.52 8.90
C LEU A 139 4.23 -13.05 8.90
N LYS A 140 4.34 -13.69 10.07
CA LYS A 140 4.34 -15.16 10.19
C LYS A 140 3.03 -15.78 9.70
N VAL A 141 1.89 -15.17 10.02
CA VAL A 141 0.58 -15.63 9.53
C VAL A 141 0.51 -15.51 8.01
N TRP A 142 1.00 -14.40 7.44
CA TRP A 142 1.06 -14.21 6.00
C TRP A 142 2.02 -15.17 5.31
N ASP A 143 3.18 -15.44 5.92
CA ASP A 143 4.13 -16.43 5.39
C ASP A 143 3.49 -17.82 5.33
N ALA A 144 2.84 -18.25 6.39
CA ALA A 144 2.13 -19.53 6.43
C ALA A 144 1.03 -19.62 5.36
N SER A 145 0.24 -18.56 5.19
CA SER A 145 -0.80 -18.48 4.17
C SER A 145 -0.22 -18.61 2.75
N LEU A 146 0.86 -17.89 2.46
CA LEU A 146 1.56 -17.95 1.18
C LEU A 146 2.31 -19.29 0.95
N GLY A 147 2.46 -20.11 1.96
CA GLY A 147 2.92 -21.50 1.84
C GLY A 147 1.90 -22.44 1.19
N THR A 148 0.61 -22.08 1.26
CA THR A 148 -0.50 -22.90 0.70
C THR A 148 -1.14 -22.27 -0.53
N GLN A 149 -0.82 -21.03 -0.83
CA GLN A 149 -1.38 -20.32 -2.00
C GLN A 149 -0.33 -19.42 -2.66
N LYS A 150 -0.54 -19.12 -3.94
CA LYS A 150 0.42 -18.36 -4.71
C LYS A 150 0.45 -16.88 -4.35
N TYR A 151 -0.73 -16.27 -4.16
CA TYR A 151 -0.93 -14.86 -3.86
C TYR A 151 -1.72 -14.65 -2.57
N ALA A 152 -1.81 -13.43 -2.09
CA ALA A 152 -2.41 -13.08 -0.81
C ALA A 152 -3.87 -13.54 -0.63
N ALA A 153 -4.61 -13.72 -1.72
CA ALA A 153 -6.02 -14.10 -1.70
C ALA A 153 -6.32 -15.38 -2.53
N GLY A 154 -5.31 -16.16 -2.91
CA GLY A 154 -5.50 -17.40 -3.66
C GLY A 154 -4.54 -17.58 -4.84
N ALA A 155 -5.04 -18.09 -5.96
CA ALA A 155 -4.24 -18.46 -7.12
C ALA A 155 -3.85 -17.26 -8.01
N GLU A 156 -4.62 -16.19 -7.99
CA GLU A 156 -4.43 -15.03 -8.85
C GLU A 156 -4.06 -13.78 -8.03
N MET A 157 -3.23 -12.92 -8.65
CA MET A 157 -2.87 -11.63 -8.07
C MET A 157 -4.09 -10.70 -8.01
N THR A 158 -4.24 -10.02 -6.88
CA THR A 158 -5.31 -9.05 -6.63
C THR A 158 -4.75 -7.75 -6.03
N ILE A 159 -5.62 -6.77 -5.80
CA ILE A 159 -5.24 -5.55 -5.07
C ILE A 159 -4.77 -5.83 -3.64
N ALA A 160 -5.12 -6.98 -3.05
CA ALA A 160 -4.62 -7.40 -1.75
C ALA A 160 -3.09 -7.60 -1.77
N ASP A 161 -2.55 -8.15 -2.86
CA ASP A 161 -1.11 -8.32 -3.04
C ASP A 161 -0.39 -6.98 -3.10
N ILE A 162 -0.96 -5.99 -3.78
CA ILE A 162 -0.39 -4.63 -3.82
C ILE A 162 -0.39 -4.01 -2.42
N SER A 163 -1.49 -4.17 -1.67
CA SER A 163 -1.62 -3.66 -0.30
C SER A 163 -0.52 -4.23 0.60
N LEU A 164 -0.31 -5.54 0.55
CA LEU A 164 0.69 -6.24 1.36
C LEU A 164 2.12 -5.93 0.89
N TYR A 165 2.36 -5.93 -0.44
CA TYR A 165 3.71 -5.73 -1.00
C TYR A 165 4.29 -4.35 -0.69
N ALA A 166 3.49 -3.29 -0.75
CA ALA A 166 3.93 -1.95 -0.35
C ALA A 166 4.35 -1.90 1.14
N GLY A 167 3.65 -2.64 2.00
CA GLY A 167 4.03 -2.83 3.40
C GLY A 167 5.34 -3.62 3.55
N TRP A 168 5.46 -4.74 2.83
CA TRP A 168 6.66 -5.57 2.83
C TRP A 168 7.92 -4.79 2.42
N VAL A 169 7.86 -4.04 1.31
CA VAL A 169 8.98 -3.20 0.85
C VAL A 169 9.42 -2.24 1.96
N ARG A 170 8.47 -1.63 2.68
CA ARG A 170 8.76 -0.73 3.79
C ARG A 170 9.40 -1.44 4.98
N ILE A 171 8.88 -2.61 5.35
CA ILE A 171 9.40 -3.41 6.47
C ILE A 171 10.81 -3.90 6.13
N LYS A 172 11.01 -4.48 4.94
CA LYS A 172 12.31 -5.01 4.50
C LYS A 172 13.39 -3.91 4.52
N GLY A 173 13.05 -2.69 4.13
CA GLY A 173 13.98 -1.56 4.13
C GLY A 173 14.27 -0.94 5.49
N ALA A 174 13.37 -1.04 6.47
CA ALA A 174 13.48 -0.31 7.73
C ALA A 174 13.53 -1.20 8.98
N LEU A 175 13.06 -2.42 8.89
CA LEU A 175 12.97 -3.40 9.98
C LEU A 175 13.35 -4.81 9.45
N PRO A 176 14.55 -4.98 8.84
CA PRO A 176 14.92 -6.22 8.13
C PRO A 176 14.86 -7.45 9.03
N ASP A 177 15.16 -7.32 10.32
CA ASP A 177 15.13 -8.42 11.30
C ASP A 177 13.75 -9.11 11.37
N LEU A 178 12.66 -8.37 11.10
CA LEU A 178 11.31 -8.93 11.07
C LEU A 178 11.02 -9.77 9.82
N CYS A 179 11.90 -9.75 8.84
CA CYS A 179 11.74 -10.48 7.58
C CYS A 179 12.50 -11.81 7.56
N GLU A 180 13.26 -12.12 8.62
CA GLU A 180 14.05 -13.35 8.70
C GLU A 180 13.15 -14.57 8.92
N GLY A 181 13.49 -15.68 8.26
CA GLY A 181 12.76 -16.95 8.42
C GLY A 181 11.36 -16.98 7.82
N LEU A 182 11.08 -16.14 6.81
CA LEU A 182 9.80 -16.02 6.11
C LEU A 182 9.93 -16.39 4.61
N PRO A 183 10.24 -17.66 4.28
CA PRO A 183 10.61 -18.07 2.91
C PRO A 183 9.47 -17.90 1.90
N ASN A 184 8.21 -18.08 2.31
CA ASN A 184 7.06 -17.96 1.41
C ASN A 184 6.78 -16.49 1.08
N LEU A 185 6.89 -15.60 2.06
CA LEU A 185 6.83 -14.15 1.85
C LEU A 185 7.97 -13.66 0.95
N GLU A 186 9.18 -14.17 1.14
CA GLU A 186 10.33 -13.83 0.29
C GLU A 186 10.13 -14.31 -1.15
N ARG A 187 9.65 -15.55 -1.36
CA ARG A 187 9.28 -16.06 -2.69
C ARG A 187 8.27 -15.15 -3.36
N TRP A 188 7.15 -14.88 -2.69
CA TRP A 188 6.08 -14.04 -3.19
C TRP A 188 6.57 -12.60 -3.47
N ALA A 189 7.33 -12.01 -2.55
CA ALA A 189 7.85 -10.67 -2.72
C ALA A 189 8.84 -10.57 -3.91
N LYS A 190 9.63 -11.61 -4.16
CA LYS A 190 10.49 -11.70 -5.35
C LYS A 190 9.65 -11.72 -6.64
N GLU A 191 8.57 -12.51 -6.67
CA GLU A 191 7.66 -12.54 -7.82
C GLU A 191 6.98 -11.17 -8.04
N MET A 192 6.50 -10.54 -6.96
CA MET A 192 5.91 -9.20 -7.03
C MET A 192 6.91 -8.16 -7.54
N GLY A 193 8.13 -8.14 -6.97
CA GLY A 193 9.18 -7.19 -7.33
C GLY A 193 9.74 -7.36 -8.74
N ALA A 194 9.62 -8.53 -9.33
CA ALA A 194 10.03 -8.80 -10.73
C ALA A 194 9.07 -8.19 -11.76
N ARG A 195 7.87 -7.79 -11.35
CA ARG A 195 6.86 -7.21 -12.26
C ARG A 195 7.27 -5.80 -12.71
N PRO A 196 7.24 -5.51 -14.03
CA PRO A 196 7.65 -4.18 -14.53
C PRO A 196 6.86 -3.02 -13.91
N ALA A 197 5.58 -3.20 -13.64
CA ALA A 197 4.73 -2.20 -13.00
C ALA A 197 5.20 -1.87 -11.58
N MET A 198 5.55 -2.91 -10.78
CA MET A 198 6.09 -2.72 -9.43
C MET A 198 7.43 -1.99 -9.45
N GLN A 199 8.30 -2.32 -10.42
CA GLN A 199 9.60 -1.65 -10.57
C GLN A 199 9.45 -0.17 -10.94
N ARG A 200 8.48 0.17 -11.80
CA ARG A 200 8.21 1.58 -12.13
C ARG A 200 7.61 2.33 -10.94
N ALA A 201 6.70 1.70 -10.23
CA ALA A 201 6.00 2.32 -9.11
C ALA A 201 6.89 2.62 -7.88
N THR A 202 8.01 1.93 -7.72
CA THR A 202 8.96 2.16 -6.61
C THR A 202 10.00 3.25 -6.89
N LYS A 203 10.09 3.75 -8.11
CA LYS A 203 11.00 4.84 -8.49
C LYS A 203 10.29 6.19 -8.28
N PHE A 204 10.58 6.87 -7.16
CA PHE A 204 10.10 8.22 -6.85
C PHE A 204 11.10 9.28 -7.23
#